data_b2d343980d2b923aac547aa5c36a1a43
#
_entry.id   b2d343980d2b923aac547aa5c36a1a43
#
_cell.length_a   1.000
_cell.length_b   1.000
_cell.length_c   1.000
_cell.angle_alpha   90.00
_cell.angle_beta   90.00
_cell.angle_gamma   90.00
#
_symmetry.space_group_name_H-M   'P 1'
#
loop_
_entity.id
_entity.type
_entity.pdbx_description
1 polymer ?
#
loop_
_entity_poly.entity_id
_entity_poly.type
_entity_poly.pdbx_seq_one_letter_code
_entity_poly.pdbx_strand_id
1 'polypeptide(L)'
;KTAYVTLQENNSLAVIDVEKARVAAVVGLGVKNVSRIGHDMSNKDNGINMKRWPVLMMYQPDAIAAYEVKGATYLVTANEGDAKDYDGFSEETRVAKLTLDQTMFPNADTLQKPENLGRLKTTTTMGDTDGDGDHDIIYAYGGRSFSIWGSDGTLVFDSGNAFENIIASR
;
A
#
# COMPACT_ATOMS: atom_id res chain seq x y z
N LYS A 1 -12.33 27.19 4.40
CA LYS A 1 -12.81 25.82 4.08
C LYS A 1 -11.62 24.98 3.63
N THR A 2 -11.59 23.69 4.03
CA THR A 2 -10.56 22.73 3.65
C THR A 2 -11.16 21.63 2.78
N ALA A 3 -10.45 21.22 1.73
CA ALA A 3 -10.74 20.03 0.96
C ALA A 3 -9.58 19.05 1.10
N TYR A 4 -9.88 17.76 1.02
CA TYR A 4 -8.90 16.68 1.06
C TYR A 4 -8.98 15.89 -0.24
N VAL A 5 -7.83 15.60 -0.85
CA VAL A 5 -7.74 14.92 -2.14
C VAL A 5 -6.77 13.75 -2.00
N THR A 6 -7.20 12.57 -2.41
CA THR A 6 -6.31 11.41 -2.54
C THR A 6 -5.39 11.60 -3.73
N LEU A 7 -4.11 11.32 -3.53
CA LEU A 7 -3.11 11.20 -4.58
C LEU A 7 -2.65 9.73 -4.59
N GLN A 8 -3.49 8.88 -5.18
CA GLN A 8 -3.43 7.42 -5.03
C GLN A 8 -2.03 6.88 -5.37
N GLU A 9 -1.55 7.08 -6.59
CA GLU A 9 -0.28 6.53 -7.04
C GLU A 9 0.94 7.14 -6.31
N ASN A 10 0.74 8.28 -5.63
CA ASN A 10 1.76 8.89 -4.77
C ASN A 10 1.64 8.48 -3.30
N ASN A 11 0.68 7.61 -2.97
CA ASN A 11 0.42 7.16 -1.59
C ASN A 11 0.34 8.32 -0.60
N SER A 12 -0.42 9.36 -0.95
CA SER A 12 -0.49 10.60 -0.18
C SER A 12 -1.86 11.28 -0.22
N LEU A 13 -2.05 12.26 0.68
CA LEU A 13 -3.20 13.17 0.73
C LEU A 13 -2.74 14.60 0.48
N ALA A 14 -3.44 15.33 -0.39
CA ALA A 14 -3.32 16.76 -0.50
C ALA A 14 -4.38 17.45 0.37
N VAL A 15 -3.96 18.42 1.16
CA VAL A 15 -4.81 19.30 1.96
C VAL A 15 -4.90 20.64 1.24
N ILE A 16 -6.10 21.04 0.84
CA ILE A 16 -6.36 22.22 0.03
C ILE A 16 -7.03 23.30 0.88
N ASP A 17 -6.42 24.50 0.95
CA ASP A 17 -7.08 25.71 1.42
C ASP A 17 -7.96 26.25 0.29
N VAL A 18 -9.25 25.97 0.35
CA VAL A 18 -10.20 26.31 -0.72
C VAL A 18 -10.36 27.82 -0.87
N GLU A 19 -10.30 28.58 0.25
CA GLU A 19 -10.48 30.04 0.22
C GLU A 19 -9.29 30.74 -0.42
N LYS A 20 -8.09 30.22 -0.21
CA LYS A 20 -6.85 30.75 -0.79
C LYS A 20 -6.48 30.10 -2.12
N ALA A 21 -7.27 29.13 -2.60
CA ALA A 21 -7.03 28.36 -3.82
C ALA A 21 -5.59 27.80 -3.89
N ARG A 22 -5.11 27.19 -2.80
CA ARG A 22 -3.73 26.66 -2.72
C ARG A 22 -3.65 25.33 -2.01
N VAL A 23 -2.67 24.53 -2.37
CA VAL A 23 -2.26 23.36 -1.60
C VAL A 23 -1.61 23.84 -0.29
N ALA A 24 -2.19 23.45 0.83
CA ALA A 24 -1.65 23.75 2.16
C ALA A 24 -0.61 22.74 2.58
N ALA A 25 -0.82 21.45 2.27
CA ALA A 25 0.11 20.37 2.57
C ALA A 25 -0.09 19.19 1.61
N VAL A 26 0.96 18.39 1.44
CA VAL A 26 0.89 17.01 0.91
C VAL A 26 1.48 16.09 1.98
N VAL A 27 0.70 15.09 2.39
CA VAL A 27 1.06 14.20 3.49
C VAL A 27 1.16 12.77 2.97
N GLY A 28 2.34 12.16 3.11
CA GLY A 28 2.56 10.74 2.80
C GLY A 28 1.86 9.84 3.83
N LEU A 29 1.22 8.78 3.38
CA LEU A 29 0.40 7.90 4.23
C LEU A 29 1.19 6.75 4.85
N GLY A 30 2.42 6.52 4.39
CA GLY A 30 3.24 5.42 4.89
C GLY A 30 2.78 4.05 4.38
N VAL A 31 3.10 3.00 5.13
CA VAL A 31 2.91 1.60 4.68
C VAL A 31 2.40 0.71 5.80
N LYS A 32 1.71 -0.34 5.41
CA LYS A 32 1.28 -1.46 6.27
C LYS A 32 2.31 -2.59 6.18
N ASN A 33 2.83 -3.02 7.32
CA ASN A 33 3.75 -4.15 7.38
C ASN A 33 2.98 -5.47 7.55
N VAL A 34 2.94 -6.28 6.48
CA VAL A 34 2.19 -7.54 6.48
C VAL A 34 3.02 -8.74 6.96
N SER A 35 4.26 -8.53 7.39
CA SER A 35 5.00 -9.56 8.11
C SER A 35 4.43 -9.84 9.51
N ARG A 36 3.54 -8.98 9.99
CA ARG A 36 2.90 -9.09 11.31
C ARG A 36 1.48 -9.62 11.25
N ILE A 37 0.80 -9.47 10.10
CA ILE A 37 -0.58 -9.92 9.89
C ILE A 37 -0.64 -10.74 8.61
N GLY A 38 -1.46 -11.80 8.61
CA GLY A 38 -1.60 -12.67 7.43
C GLY A 38 -2.37 -11.99 6.31
N HIS A 39 -1.91 -12.19 5.09
CA HIS A 39 -2.60 -11.81 3.86
C HIS A 39 -2.49 -12.94 2.84
N ASP A 40 -3.50 -13.09 2.01
CA ASP A 40 -3.48 -13.97 0.85
C ASP A 40 -2.88 -13.22 -0.34
N MET A 41 -1.62 -13.53 -0.68
CA MET A 41 -0.87 -12.82 -1.71
C MET A 41 -0.76 -13.58 -3.03
N SER A 42 -1.17 -14.85 -3.06
CA SER A 42 -1.08 -15.69 -4.25
C SER A 42 -2.44 -16.04 -4.82
N ASN A 43 -2.53 -16.08 -6.14
CA ASN A 43 -3.66 -16.68 -6.86
C ASN A 43 -3.26 -17.97 -7.60
N LYS A 44 -2.17 -18.62 -7.17
CA LYS A 44 -1.59 -19.80 -7.80
C LYS A 44 -1.21 -20.90 -6.79
N ASP A 45 -1.70 -20.82 -5.58
CA ASP A 45 -1.48 -21.79 -4.51
C ASP A 45 -2.71 -22.66 -4.19
N ASN A 46 -3.70 -22.63 -5.10
CA ASN A 46 -4.90 -23.48 -5.10
C ASN A 46 -5.81 -23.33 -3.86
N GLY A 47 -5.87 -22.15 -3.28
CA GLY A 47 -6.76 -21.91 -2.15
C GLY A 47 -6.63 -20.52 -1.55
N ILE A 48 -7.26 -20.33 -0.40
CA ILE A 48 -7.11 -19.13 0.42
C ILE A 48 -6.06 -19.46 1.47
N ASN A 49 -4.89 -18.83 1.37
CA ASN A 49 -3.74 -19.09 2.22
C ASN A 49 -3.23 -17.82 2.90
N MET A 50 -3.83 -17.49 4.03
CA MET A 50 -3.46 -16.34 4.86
C MET A 50 -2.08 -16.58 5.50
N LYS A 51 -1.05 -15.95 4.96
CA LYS A 51 0.34 -16.08 5.44
C LYS A 51 0.93 -14.70 5.77
N ARG A 52 1.95 -14.69 6.61
CA ARG A 52 2.78 -13.52 6.86
C ARG A 52 3.87 -13.43 5.80
N TRP A 53 3.99 -12.25 5.18
CA TRP A 53 4.91 -12.03 4.08
C TRP A 53 5.87 -10.87 4.38
N PRO A 54 7.13 -10.92 3.93
CA PRO A 54 8.08 -9.82 4.08
C PRO A 54 7.79 -8.71 3.06
N VAL A 55 6.62 -8.11 3.17
CA VAL A 55 6.10 -7.10 2.24
C VAL A 55 5.58 -5.90 3.02
N LEU A 56 5.83 -4.72 2.50
CA LEU A 56 5.21 -3.47 2.92
C LEU A 56 4.15 -3.07 1.88
N MET A 57 2.90 -2.91 2.30
CA MET A 57 1.81 -2.48 1.42
C MET A 57 1.60 -0.97 1.56
N MET A 58 1.72 -0.24 0.47
CA MET A 58 1.33 1.17 0.41
C MET A 58 -0.17 1.29 0.58
N TYR A 59 -0.66 2.29 1.32
CA TYR A 59 -2.12 2.43 1.52
C TYR A 59 -2.84 2.77 0.23
N GLN A 60 -2.38 3.78 -0.49
CA GLN A 60 -2.85 4.20 -1.81
C GLN A 60 -4.38 4.26 -1.93
N PRO A 61 -5.02 5.21 -1.24
CA PRO A 61 -6.47 5.31 -1.24
C PRO A 61 -7.02 5.79 -2.58
N ASP A 62 -7.98 5.06 -3.13
CA ASP A 62 -8.78 5.46 -4.29
C ASP A 62 -9.89 6.43 -3.91
N ALA A 63 -10.57 6.18 -2.78
CA ALA A 63 -11.70 6.98 -2.34
C ALA A 63 -11.49 7.54 -0.93
N ILE A 64 -12.11 8.72 -0.69
CA ILE A 64 -12.04 9.43 0.58
C ILE A 64 -13.40 10.06 0.92
N ALA A 65 -13.74 10.03 2.22
CA ALA A 65 -14.82 10.82 2.79
C ALA A 65 -14.38 11.47 4.10
N ALA A 66 -14.91 12.65 4.40
CA ALA A 66 -14.65 13.35 5.65
C ALA A 66 -15.88 13.29 6.57
N TYR A 67 -15.66 13.20 7.88
CA TYR A 67 -16.70 13.30 8.89
C TYR A 67 -16.16 13.98 10.16
N GLU A 68 -17.07 14.45 11.00
CA GLU A 68 -16.71 15.13 12.23
C GLU A 68 -17.21 14.38 13.46
N VAL A 69 -16.36 14.29 14.47
CA VAL A 69 -16.70 13.75 15.80
C VAL A 69 -16.18 14.71 16.86
N LYS A 70 -17.07 15.24 17.67
CA LYS A 70 -16.74 16.16 18.80
C LYS A 70 -15.87 17.35 18.35
N GLY A 71 -16.12 17.87 17.15
CA GLY A 71 -15.40 19.01 16.60
C GLY A 71 -14.06 18.71 15.97
N ALA A 72 -13.65 17.42 15.91
CA ALA A 72 -12.47 16.99 15.18
C ALA A 72 -12.87 16.36 13.84
N THR A 73 -12.19 16.73 12.77
CA THR A 73 -12.37 16.17 11.43
C THR A 73 -11.53 14.90 11.28
N TYR A 74 -12.17 13.85 10.79
CA TYR A 74 -11.55 12.59 10.40
C TYR A 74 -11.81 12.29 8.94
N LEU A 75 -10.88 11.58 8.34
CA LEU A 75 -10.96 11.12 6.95
C LEU A 75 -11.04 9.60 6.95
N VAL A 76 -11.98 9.04 6.20
CA VAL A 76 -12.04 7.60 5.96
C VAL A 76 -11.68 7.33 4.51
N THR A 77 -10.83 6.33 4.28
CA THR A 77 -10.31 5.98 2.95
C THR A 77 -10.53 4.52 2.63
N ALA A 78 -10.77 4.22 1.35
CA ALA A 78 -10.70 2.87 0.81
C ALA A 78 -9.34 2.68 0.12
N ASN A 79 -8.53 1.76 0.63
CA ASN A 79 -7.14 1.57 0.23
C ASN A 79 -7.03 0.47 -0.82
N GLU A 80 -7.27 0.84 -2.07
CA GLU A 80 -7.29 -0.09 -3.20
C GLU A 80 -5.89 -0.30 -3.78
N GLY A 81 -5.22 0.77 -4.18
CA GLY A 81 -3.88 0.80 -4.73
C GLY A 81 -3.79 0.74 -6.24
N ASP A 82 -2.95 1.61 -6.80
CA ASP A 82 -2.62 1.61 -8.22
C ASP A 82 -1.17 2.05 -8.45
N ALA A 83 -0.62 1.67 -9.62
CA ALA A 83 0.72 2.03 -10.05
C ALA A 83 0.70 3.23 -11.00
N LYS A 84 1.79 3.99 -11.05
CA LYS A 84 2.03 4.90 -12.17
C LYS A 84 2.33 4.08 -13.42
N ASP A 85 1.34 4.02 -14.31
CA ASP A 85 1.43 3.26 -15.57
C ASP A 85 0.78 4.08 -16.69
N TYR A 86 1.61 4.78 -17.46
CA TYR A 86 1.18 5.63 -18.56
C TYR A 86 2.22 5.63 -19.69
N ASP A 87 1.86 6.19 -20.84
CA ASP A 87 2.72 6.20 -22.02
C ASP A 87 4.13 6.73 -21.71
N GLY A 88 5.13 5.87 -21.93
CA GLY A 88 6.54 6.18 -21.73
C GLY A 88 7.07 5.94 -20.31
N PHE A 89 6.22 5.60 -19.34
CA PHE A 89 6.68 5.25 -17.99
C PHE A 89 5.75 4.25 -17.30
N SER A 90 6.31 3.17 -16.78
CA SER A 90 5.64 2.26 -15.84
C SER A 90 6.58 1.92 -14.71
N GLU A 91 6.08 2.04 -13.48
CA GLU A 91 6.80 1.56 -12.30
C GLU A 91 6.41 0.13 -11.91
N GLU A 92 5.38 -0.44 -12.57
CA GLU A 92 4.85 -1.74 -12.21
C GLU A 92 5.74 -2.89 -12.71
N THR A 93 6.01 -3.82 -11.82
CA THR A 93 6.59 -5.12 -12.15
C THR A 93 5.99 -6.20 -11.25
N ARG A 94 6.50 -7.42 -11.38
CA ARG A 94 6.16 -8.53 -10.49
C ARG A 94 7.36 -8.90 -9.65
N VAL A 95 7.11 -9.34 -8.41
CA VAL A 95 8.16 -9.80 -7.50
C VAL A 95 9.06 -10.85 -8.15
N ALA A 96 8.52 -11.74 -9.00
CA ALA A 96 9.31 -12.71 -9.76
C ALA A 96 10.38 -12.11 -10.68
N LYS A 97 10.30 -10.79 -10.98
CA LYS A 97 11.24 -10.10 -11.87
C LYS A 97 12.21 -9.17 -11.14
N LEU A 98 12.06 -9.03 -9.81
CA LEU A 98 12.99 -8.23 -9.02
C LEU A 98 14.31 -8.98 -8.83
N THR A 99 15.41 -8.25 -8.75
CA THR A 99 16.60 -8.74 -8.07
C THR A 99 16.38 -8.45 -6.58
N LEU A 100 16.38 -9.47 -5.73
CA LEU A 100 16.20 -9.32 -4.30
C LEU A 100 17.54 -9.50 -3.59
N ASP A 101 17.82 -8.62 -2.61
CA ASP A 101 19.01 -8.74 -1.75
C ASP A 101 19.00 -10.10 -1.01
N GLN A 102 20.09 -10.84 -1.13
CA GLN A 102 20.19 -12.20 -0.57
C GLN A 102 20.36 -12.21 0.95
N THR A 103 20.77 -11.09 1.54
CA THR A 103 20.88 -10.92 3.00
C THR A 103 19.51 -10.67 3.61
N MET A 104 18.72 -9.81 2.96
CA MET A 104 17.35 -9.50 3.41
C MET A 104 16.37 -10.63 3.05
N PHE A 105 16.58 -11.30 1.91
CA PHE A 105 15.73 -12.37 1.40
C PHE A 105 16.52 -13.65 1.10
N PRO A 106 17.05 -14.35 2.12
CA PRO A 106 17.86 -15.56 1.90
C PRO A 106 17.07 -16.71 1.22
N ASN A 107 15.76 -16.59 1.12
CA ASN A 107 14.85 -17.50 0.44
C ASN A 107 14.18 -16.86 -0.80
N ALA A 108 14.85 -15.91 -1.47
CA ALA A 108 14.33 -15.17 -2.63
C ALA A 108 13.74 -16.09 -3.69
N ASP A 109 14.46 -17.15 -4.08
CA ASP A 109 14.00 -18.15 -5.07
C ASP A 109 12.64 -18.78 -4.71
N THR A 110 12.36 -18.95 -3.41
CA THR A 110 11.09 -19.50 -2.93
C THR A 110 10.02 -18.41 -2.92
N LEU A 111 10.33 -17.19 -2.47
CA LEU A 111 9.41 -16.09 -2.45
C LEU A 111 8.94 -15.73 -3.87
N GLN A 112 9.83 -15.80 -4.85
CA GLN A 112 9.57 -15.45 -6.25
C GLN A 112 8.77 -16.50 -7.04
N LYS A 113 8.43 -17.64 -6.43
CA LYS A 113 7.57 -18.65 -7.07
C LYS A 113 6.13 -18.14 -7.23
N PRO A 114 5.41 -18.56 -8.28
CA PRO A 114 4.03 -18.13 -8.53
C PRO A 114 3.07 -18.41 -7.38
N GLU A 115 3.25 -19.53 -6.69
CA GLU A 115 2.44 -19.95 -5.53
C GLU A 115 2.75 -19.16 -4.24
N ASN A 116 3.75 -18.29 -4.27
CA ASN A 116 4.11 -17.37 -3.20
C ASN A 116 3.91 -15.92 -3.67
N LEU A 117 4.97 -15.10 -3.66
CA LEU A 117 4.89 -13.68 -4.03
C LEU A 117 5.15 -13.42 -5.51
N GLY A 118 5.56 -14.40 -6.31
CA GLY A 118 6.05 -14.17 -7.67
C GLY A 118 5.10 -13.42 -8.59
N ARG A 119 3.78 -13.55 -8.36
CA ARG A 119 2.76 -12.84 -9.15
C ARG A 119 2.29 -11.53 -8.52
N LEU A 120 2.73 -11.21 -7.31
CA LEU A 120 2.40 -9.96 -6.65
C LEU A 120 2.99 -8.79 -7.45
N LYS A 121 2.17 -7.77 -7.71
CA LYS A 121 2.60 -6.51 -8.32
C LYS A 121 3.37 -5.68 -7.30
N THR A 122 4.46 -5.08 -7.75
CA THR A 122 5.39 -4.29 -6.95
C THR A 122 5.94 -3.14 -7.76
N THR A 123 6.47 -2.10 -7.10
CA THR A 123 7.12 -0.98 -7.77
C THR A 123 8.60 -1.25 -8.01
N THR A 124 9.12 -0.68 -9.09
CA THR A 124 10.55 -0.65 -9.42
C THR A 124 11.24 0.63 -8.94
N THR A 125 10.48 1.59 -8.40
CA THR A 125 11.00 2.91 -8.04
C THR A 125 11.37 3.04 -6.55
N MET A 126 11.12 2.01 -5.77
CA MET A 126 11.46 1.93 -4.34
C MET A 126 11.89 0.51 -3.99
N GLY A 127 12.64 0.37 -2.91
CA GLY A 127 13.00 -0.94 -2.36
C GLY A 127 14.49 -1.20 -2.34
N ASP A 128 15.24 -0.62 -3.25
CA ASP A 128 16.69 -0.51 -3.19
C ASP A 128 17.02 0.63 -2.22
N THR A 129 17.53 0.31 -1.03
CA THR A 129 17.72 1.30 0.04
C THR A 129 19.17 1.75 0.19
N ASP A 130 20.11 1.01 -0.36
CA ASP A 130 21.54 1.31 -0.32
C ASP A 130 22.13 1.66 -1.69
N GLY A 131 21.36 1.50 -2.78
CA GLY A 131 21.70 1.94 -4.12
C GLY A 131 22.61 0.98 -4.88
N ASP A 132 22.60 -0.30 -4.52
CA ASP A 132 23.44 -1.32 -5.14
C ASP A 132 22.78 -2.04 -6.34
N GLY A 133 21.49 -1.78 -6.57
CA GLY A 133 20.72 -2.25 -7.72
C GLY A 133 19.85 -3.46 -7.45
N ASP A 134 19.77 -3.91 -6.20
CA ASP A 134 18.81 -4.92 -5.80
C ASP A 134 17.79 -4.37 -4.76
N HIS A 135 16.81 -5.18 -4.39
CA HIS A 135 15.72 -4.72 -3.52
C HIS A 135 15.85 -5.33 -2.12
N ASP A 136 16.05 -4.46 -1.13
CA ASP A 136 16.03 -4.78 0.31
C ASP A 136 14.61 -4.88 0.86
N ILE A 137 13.64 -4.25 0.17
CA ILE A 137 12.25 -4.16 0.59
C ILE A 137 11.33 -4.43 -0.62
N ILE A 138 10.33 -5.26 -0.41
CA ILE A 138 9.24 -5.46 -1.39
C ILE A 138 8.08 -4.55 -1.01
N TYR A 139 7.74 -3.58 -1.89
CA TYR A 139 6.57 -2.73 -1.74
C TYR A 139 5.43 -3.22 -2.65
N ALA A 140 4.25 -3.43 -2.09
CA ALA A 140 3.05 -3.78 -2.84
C ALA A 140 2.06 -2.63 -2.88
N TYR A 141 1.23 -2.60 -3.93
CA TYR A 141 0.19 -1.61 -4.13
C TYR A 141 -1.06 -1.95 -3.34
N GLY A 142 -1.64 -0.91 -2.70
CA GLY A 142 -2.91 -0.95 -1.99
C GLY A 142 -2.86 -1.63 -0.63
N GLY A 143 -3.49 -1.00 0.37
CA GLY A 143 -3.59 -1.55 1.71
C GLY A 143 -4.58 -2.70 1.86
N ARG A 144 -5.45 -2.96 0.88
CA ARG A 144 -6.59 -3.91 0.92
C ARG A 144 -7.43 -3.76 2.18
N SER A 145 -7.66 -2.51 2.57
CA SER A 145 -8.29 -2.15 3.84
C SER A 145 -9.06 -0.85 3.71
N PHE A 146 -9.77 -0.46 4.76
CA PHE A 146 -10.10 0.93 4.96
C PHE A 146 -9.30 1.50 6.12
N SER A 147 -9.01 2.79 6.06
CA SER A 147 -8.30 3.49 7.14
C SER A 147 -9.08 4.72 7.60
N ILE A 148 -8.86 5.10 8.85
CA ILE A 148 -9.32 6.38 9.41
C ILE A 148 -8.07 7.19 9.74
N TRP A 149 -8.04 8.43 9.27
CA TRP A 149 -6.96 9.38 9.46
C TRP A 149 -7.44 10.62 10.20
N GLY A 150 -6.58 11.24 10.96
CA GLY A 150 -6.76 12.62 11.38
C GLY A 150 -6.70 13.58 10.19
N SER A 151 -7.18 14.80 10.36
CA SER A 151 -7.13 15.85 9.32
C SER A 151 -5.70 16.25 8.92
N ASP A 152 -4.71 15.87 9.70
CA ASP A 152 -3.28 16.05 9.47
C ASP A 152 -2.61 14.86 8.75
N GLY A 153 -3.38 13.80 8.42
CA GLY A 153 -2.89 12.57 7.83
C GLY A 153 -2.32 11.55 8.82
N THR A 154 -2.44 11.79 10.12
CA THR A 154 -2.04 10.78 11.13
C THR A 154 -2.98 9.59 11.09
N LEU A 155 -2.44 8.36 11.00
CA LEU A 155 -3.23 7.14 11.03
C LEU A 155 -3.85 6.93 12.42
N VAL A 156 -5.19 6.89 12.46
CA VAL A 156 -5.97 6.61 13.66
C VAL A 156 -6.36 5.15 13.76
N PHE A 157 -6.75 4.57 12.62
CA PHE A 157 -7.19 3.18 12.54
C PHE A 157 -6.96 2.63 11.12
N ASP A 158 -6.64 1.35 11.04
CA ASP A 158 -6.67 0.58 9.78
C ASP A 158 -7.36 -0.77 10.03
N SER A 159 -8.21 -1.20 9.12
CA SER A 159 -8.94 -2.48 9.23
C SER A 159 -8.04 -3.71 9.07
N GLY A 160 -6.76 -3.53 8.78
CA GLY A 160 -5.79 -4.61 8.65
C GLY A 160 -6.14 -5.58 7.54
N ASN A 161 -6.30 -6.86 7.88
CA ASN A 161 -6.72 -7.94 6.99
C ASN A 161 -8.19 -8.37 7.22
N ALA A 162 -9.01 -7.50 7.83
CA ALA A 162 -10.38 -7.87 8.20
C ALA A 162 -11.22 -8.33 7.01
N PHE A 163 -11.09 -7.67 5.85
CA PHE A 163 -11.82 -8.06 4.64
C PHE A 163 -11.45 -9.45 4.16
N GLU A 164 -10.16 -9.76 4.11
CA GLU A 164 -9.69 -11.09 3.69
C GLU A 164 -10.14 -12.18 4.69
N ASN A 165 -10.06 -11.92 5.99
CA ASN A 165 -10.53 -12.85 7.01
C ASN A 165 -12.03 -13.12 6.90
N ILE A 166 -12.86 -12.10 6.64
CA ILE A 166 -14.30 -12.26 6.45
C ILE A 166 -14.60 -13.13 5.22
N ILE A 167 -13.88 -12.91 4.13
CA ILE A 167 -14.05 -13.69 2.90
C ILE A 167 -13.57 -15.13 3.12
N ALA A 168 -12.41 -15.32 3.75
CA ALA A 168 -11.83 -16.62 4.02
C ALA A 168 -12.67 -17.49 4.97
N SER A 169 -13.55 -16.89 5.76
CA SER A 169 -14.43 -17.59 6.71
C SER A 169 -15.76 -18.08 6.11
N ARG A 170 -16.03 -17.81 4.83
CA ARG A 170 -17.28 -18.16 4.11
C ARG A 170 -17.09 -19.30 3.15
#